data_68158a764ea246353e63b25ce08b8f21
#
_entry.id   68158a764ea246353e63b25ce08b8f21
#
_cell.length_a   1.000
_cell.length_b   1.000
_cell.length_c   1.000
_cell.angle_alpha   90.00
_cell.angle_beta   90.00
_cell.angle_gamma   90.00
#
_symmetry.space_group_name_H-M   'P 1'
#
loop_
_entity.id
_entity.type
_entity.pdbx_description
1 polymer ?
#
loop_
_entity_poly.entity_id
_entity_poly.type
_entity_poly.pdbx_seq_one_letter_code
_entity_poly.pdbx_strand_id
1 'polypeptide(L)'
;MTHFGSTVRTVRERLRRDDRRYSVRQVAARVGIEPAYLSKIERGEVAPPSEATTVRLARELGEDPDIMLALAGKVSADLQAIIRRRPRLFADLIRQLKEAPDEAVLRVVREVRDGDW
;
A
#
# COMPACT_ATOMS: atom_id res chain seq x y z
N MET A 1 5.89 -14.19 0.18
CA MET A 1 6.17 -13.44 -1.06
C MET A 1 5.53 -12.06 -0.98
N THR A 2 6.27 -11.03 -1.21
CA THR A 2 5.71 -9.69 -1.19
C THR A 2 5.32 -9.28 -2.61
N HIS A 3 4.16 -8.67 -2.74
CA HIS A 3 3.69 -8.13 -4.00
C HIS A 3 3.94 -6.62 -4.10
N PHE A 4 4.64 -6.05 -3.12
CA PHE A 4 4.89 -4.62 -3.09
C PHE A 4 5.72 -4.18 -4.29
N GLY A 5 6.90 -4.73 -4.45
CA GLY A 5 7.82 -4.36 -5.52
C GLY A 5 7.25 -4.61 -6.92
N SER A 6 6.63 -5.76 -7.12
CA SER A 6 6.03 -6.09 -8.41
C SER A 6 4.85 -5.18 -8.75
N THR A 7 4.08 -4.78 -7.75
CA THR A 7 2.98 -3.82 -7.94
C THR A 7 3.52 -2.45 -8.34
N VAL A 8 4.54 -1.96 -7.62
CA VAL A 8 5.19 -0.69 -7.94
C VAL A 8 5.68 -0.69 -9.39
N ARG A 9 6.38 -1.75 -9.78
CA ARG A 9 6.91 -1.88 -11.13
C ARG A 9 5.80 -1.90 -12.17
N THR A 10 4.76 -2.70 -11.96
CA THR A 10 3.65 -2.82 -12.90
C THR A 10 2.96 -1.47 -13.13
N VAL A 11 2.66 -0.74 -12.06
CA VAL A 11 2.02 0.57 -12.14
C VAL A 11 2.93 1.57 -12.84
N ARG A 12 4.21 1.62 -12.44
CA ARG A 12 5.18 2.55 -13.03
C ARG A 12 5.37 2.28 -14.53
N GLU A 13 5.54 1.02 -14.93
CA GLU A 13 5.74 0.67 -16.34
C GLU A 13 4.50 0.98 -17.17
N ARG A 14 3.31 0.78 -16.62
CA ARG A 14 2.07 1.13 -17.30
C ARG A 14 2.01 2.64 -17.56
N LEU A 15 2.35 3.44 -16.57
CA LEU A 15 2.37 4.90 -16.70
C LEU A 15 3.47 5.35 -17.67
N ARG A 16 4.61 4.67 -17.66
CA ARG A 16 5.73 4.99 -18.54
C ARG A 16 5.41 4.83 -20.02
N ARG A 17 4.50 3.95 -20.39
CA ARG A 17 4.13 3.74 -21.80
C ARG A 17 3.75 5.05 -22.48
N ASP A 18 3.09 5.94 -21.78
CA ASP A 18 2.59 7.21 -22.29
C ASP A 18 3.36 8.42 -21.76
N ASP A 19 4.29 8.22 -20.81
CA ASP A 19 4.94 9.34 -20.13
C ASP A 19 6.33 8.93 -19.63
N ARG A 20 7.37 9.53 -20.22
CA ARG A 20 8.77 9.29 -19.86
C ARG A 20 9.11 9.68 -18.42
N ARG A 21 8.29 10.52 -17.78
CA ARG A 21 8.49 10.93 -16.39
C ARG A 21 8.32 9.77 -15.42
N TYR A 22 7.85 8.61 -15.89
CA TYR A 22 7.70 7.41 -15.08
C TYR A 22 8.81 6.38 -15.30
N SER A 23 9.97 6.78 -15.82
CA SER A 23 11.16 5.94 -15.76
C SER A 23 11.60 5.77 -14.29
N VAL A 24 12.39 4.72 -14.01
CA VAL A 24 12.92 4.51 -12.65
C VAL A 24 13.65 5.76 -12.17
N ARG A 25 14.51 6.33 -13.02
CA ARG A 25 15.29 7.53 -12.66
C ARG A 25 14.40 8.70 -12.29
N GLN A 26 13.39 8.98 -13.09
CA GLN A 26 12.52 10.13 -12.90
C GLN A 26 11.63 9.98 -11.64
N VAL A 27 11.05 8.81 -11.46
CA VAL A 27 10.24 8.53 -10.27
C VAL A 27 11.09 8.58 -9.01
N ALA A 28 12.26 7.94 -9.03
CA ALA A 28 13.19 7.95 -7.90
C ALA A 28 13.57 9.38 -7.51
N ALA A 29 13.86 10.23 -8.50
CA ALA A 29 14.20 11.64 -8.24
C ALA A 29 13.07 12.37 -7.53
N ARG A 30 11.82 12.21 -7.98
CA ARG A 30 10.68 12.87 -7.36
C ARG A 30 10.37 12.35 -5.96
N VAL A 31 10.59 11.06 -5.74
CA VAL A 31 10.39 10.43 -4.42
C VAL A 31 11.53 10.76 -3.46
N GLY A 32 12.70 11.10 -4.00
CA GLY A 32 13.87 11.44 -3.18
C GLY A 32 14.69 10.23 -2.78
N ILE A 33 14.75 9.21 -3.63
CA ILE A 33 15.55 8.01 -3.40
C ILE A 33 16.47 7.76 -4.60
N GLU A 34 17.49 6.93 -4.40
CA GLU A 34 18.39 6.54 -5.48
C GLU A 34 17.69 5.62 -6.48
N PRO A 35 17.93 5.79 -7.79
CA PRO A 35 17.36 4.90 -8.80
C PRO A 35 17.69 3.42 -8.58
N ALA A 36 18.92 3.11 -8.17
CA ALA A 36 19.31 1.74 -7.87
C ALA A 36 18.50 1.15 -6.73
N TYR A 37 18.16 1.96 -5.71
CA TYR A 37 17.32 1.54 -4.60
C TYR A 37 15.90 1.23 -5.06
N LEU A 38 15.31 2.10 -5.87
CA LEU A 38 13.97 1.84 -6.43
C LEU A 38 13.97 0.55 -7.25
N SER A 39 15.00 0.34 -8.09
CA SER A 39 15.10 -0.90 -8.86
C SER A 39 15.15 -2.14 -7.95
N LYS A 40 15.90 -2.08 -6.85
CA LYS A 40 15.98 -3.18 -5.89
C LYS A 40 14.64 -3.45 -5.21
N ILE A 41 13.91 -2.38 -4.86
CA ILE A 41 12.56 -2.51 -4.30
C ILE A 41 11.65 -3.25 -5.29
N GLU A 42 11.68 -2.83 -6.56
CA GLU A 42 10.84 -3.41 -7.60
C GLU A 42 11.14 -4.89 -7.85
N ARG A 43 12.40 -5.28 -7.71
CA ARG A 43 12.81 -6.68 -7.87
C ARG A 43 12.63 -7.52 -6.61
N GLY A 44 12.20 -6.92 -5.51
CA GLY A 44 12.04 -7.62 -4.24
C GLY A 44 13.35 -7.98 -3.57
N GLU A 45 14.46 -7.33 -3.95
CA GLU A 45 15.78 -7.59 -3.38
C GLU A 45 16.00 -6.93 -2.02
N VAL A 46 15.18 -5.94 -1.69
CA VAL A 46 15.19 -5.25 -0.40
C VAL A 46 13.79 -5.14 0.14
N ALA A 47 13.67 -4.93 1.45
CA ALA A 47 12.37 -4.71 2.08
C ALA A 47 11.71 -3.43 1.54
N PRO A 48 10.37 -3.31 1.64
CA PRO A 48 9.70 -2.06 1.31
C PRO A 48 10.27 -0.89 2.10
N PRO A 49 10.24 0.33 1.54
CA PRO A 49 10.82 1.49 2.22
C PRO A 49 10.00 1.94 3.42
N SER A 50 10.46 2.99 4.10
CA SER A 50 9.76 3.58 5.23
C SER A 50 8.34 4.01 4.87
N GLU A 51 7.49 4.24 5.87
CA GLU A 51 6.14 4.75 5.67
C GLU A 51 6.16 6.04 4.83
N ALA A 52 6.99 7.00 5.21
CA ALA A 52 7.08 8.28 4.51
C ALA A 52 7.44 8.11 3.03
N THR A 53 8.42 7.30 2.74
CA THR A 53 8.83 7.03 1.35
C THR A 53 7.75 6.28 0.58
N THR A 54 7.10 5.31 1.21
CA THR A 54 5.99 4.56 0.60
C THR A 54 4.84 5.50 0.23
N VAL A 55 4.50 6.44 1.11
CA VAL A 55 3.44 7.43 0.85
C VAL A 55 3.82 8.32 -0.34
N ARG A 56 5.07 8.82 -0.39
CA ARG A 56 5.53 9.62 -1.53
C ARG A 56 5.50 8.84 -2.83
N LEU A 57 5.94 7.59 -2.78
CA LEU A 57 5.93 6.71 -3.96
C LEU A 57 4.50 6.46 -4.45
N ALA A 58 3.58 6.17 -3.54
CA ALA A 58 2.17 5.98 -3.88
C ALA A 58 1.59 7.21 -4.58
N ARG A 59 1.83 8.39 -4.03
CA ARG A 59 1.35 9.65 -4.61
C ARG A 59 1.91 9.89 -6.01
N GLU A 60 3.20 9.64 -6.21
CA GLU A 60 3.82 9.78 -7.52
C GLU A 60 3.22 8.84 -8.56
N LEU A 61 2.79 7.66 -8.14
CA LEU A 61 2.20 6.66 -9.02
C LEU A 61 0.68 6.77 -9.13
N GLY A 62 0.05 7.71 -8.42
CA GLY A 62 -1.40 7.88 -8.42
C GLY A 62 -2.14 6.77 -7.69
N GLU A 63 -1.49 6.11 -6.73
CA GLU A 63 -2.07 5.03 -5.95
C GLU A 63 -2.47 5.51 -4.55
N ASP A 64 -3.41 4.78 -3.93
CA ASP A 64 -3.82 5.05 -2.57
C ASP A 64 -2.68 4.70 -1.61
N PRO A 65 -2.19 5.66 -0.80
CA PRO A 65 -1.10 5.38 0.13
C PRO A 65 -1.43 4.30 1.15
N ASP A 66 -2.66 4.22 1.64
CA ASP A 66 -3.06 3.19 2.61
C ASP A 66 -2.98 1.80 2.00
N ILE A 67 -3.39 1.66 0.74
CA ILE A 67 -3.30 0.39 0.02
C ILE A 67 -1.83 0.02 -0.21
N MET A 68 -1.02 0.98 -0.62
CA MET A 68 0.42 0.74 -0.84
C MET A 68 1.11 0.31 0.45
N LEU A 69 0.78 0.93 1.57
CA LEU A 69 1.29 0.55 2.89
C LEU A 69 0.84 -0.86 3.26
N ALA A 70 -0.42 -1.19 3.01
CA ALA A 70 -0.96 -2.53 3.28
C ALA A 70 -0.20 -3.61 2.49
N LEU A 71 0.15 -3.33 1.24
CA LEU A 71 1.00 -4.24 0.43
C LEU A 71 2.37 -4.45 1.06
N ALA A 72 2.88 -3.46 1.79
CA ALA A 72 4.13 -3.56 2.54
C ALA A 72 3.96 -4.21 3.91
N GLY A 73 2.76 -4.67 4.25
CA GLY A 73 2.44 -5.25 5.54
C GLY A 73 2.33 -4.22 6.66
N LYS A 74 2.03 -2.96 6.31
CA LYS A 74 1.97 -1.85 7.27
C LYS A 74 0.60 -1.19 7.25
N VAL A 75 0.29 -0.54 8.36
CA VAL A 75 -0.93 0.27 8.50
C VAL A 75 -0.49 1.70 8.75
N SER A 76 -1.09 2.66 8.05
CA SER A 76 -0.75 4.08 8.22
C SER A 76 -0.92 4.53 9.67
N ALA A 77 -0.22 5.60 10.05
CA ALA A 77 -0.33 6.14 11.41
C ALA A 77 -1.77 6.55 11.74
N ASP A 78 -2.49 7.10 10.78
CA ASP A 78 -3.90 7.47 10.95
C ASP A 78 -4.80 6.25 11.23
N LEU A 79 -4.62 5.17 10.47
CA LEU A 79 -5.38 3.95 10.69
C LEU A 79 -4.98 3.26 11.99
N GLN A 80 -3.69 3.31 12.36
CA GLN A 80 -3.23 2.80 13.64
C GLN A 80 -3.90 3.53 14.82
N ALA A 81 -4.08 4.84 14.70
CA ALA A 81 -4.77 5.62 15.73
C ALA A 81 -6.21 5.15 15.93
N ILE A 82 -6.91 4.82 14.83
CA ILE A 82 -8.26 4.28 14.89
C ILE A 82 -8.28 2.92 15.59
N ILE A 83 -7.32 2.05 15.28
CA ILE A 83 -7.18 0.74 15.92
C ILE A 83 -6.96 0.89 17.43
N ARG A 84 -6.10 1.83 17.84
CA ARG A 84 -5.79 2.08 19.26
C ARG A 84 -6.97 2.57 20.06
N ARG A 85 -7.95 3.18 19.41
CA ARG A 85 -9.18 3.64 20.09
C ARG A 85 -10.08 2.48 20.50
N ARG A 86 -10.01 1.35 19.78
CA ARG A 86 -10.84 0.16 20.04
C ARG A 86 -10.02 -1.11 19.84
N PRO A 87 -8.95 -1.30 20.66
CA PRO A 87 -7.99 -2.36 20.38
C PRO A 87 -8.59 -3.76 20.46
N ARG A 88 -9.49 -4.01 21.40
CA ARG A 88 -10.12 -5.34 21.58
C ARG A 88 -11.04 -5.67 20.43
N LEU A 89 -11.85 -4.70 19.99
CA LEU A 89 -12.78 -4.90 18.89
C LEU A 89 -12.03 -5.15 17.58
N PHE A 90 -10.97 -4.39 17.33
CA PHE A 90 -10.16 -4.58 16.11
C PHE A 90 -9.40 -5.90 16.13
N ALA A 91 -8.83 -6.29 17.28
CA ALA A 91 -8.15 -7.57 17.38
C ALA A 91 -9.11 -8.73 17.11
N ASP A 92 -10.31 -8.68 17.70
CA ASP A 92 -11.34 -9.69 17.49
C ASP A 92 -11.80 -9.73 16.03
N LEU A 93 -12.07 -8.57 15.45
CA LEU A 93 -12.48 -8.47 14.04
C LEU A 93 -11.43 -9.09 13.12
N ILE A 94 -10.16 -8.75 13.30
CA ILE A 94 -9.09 -9.27 12.46
C ILE A 94 -8.96 -10.78 12.60
N ARG A 95 -9.09 -11.32 13.83
CA ARG A 95 -9.07 -12.76 14.06
C ARG A 95 -10.22 -13.47 13.34
N GLN A 96 -11.42 -12.90 13.40
CA GLN A 96 -12.58 -13.47 12.72
C GLN A 96 -12.41 -13.45 11.20
N LEU A 97 -11.70 -12.47 10.66
CA LEU A 97 -11.45 -12.37 9.23
C LEU A 97 -10.30 -13.24 8.73
N LYS A 98 -9.53 -13.85 9.63
CA LYS A 98 -8.32 -14.59 9.26
C LYS A 98 -8.56 -15.66 8.21
N GLU A 99 -9.63 -16.44 8.35
CA GLU A 99 -9.98 -17.51 7.42
C GLU A 99 -11.19 -17.15 6.55
N ALA A 100 -11.67 -15.91 6.63
CA ALA A 100 -12.85 -15.50 5.89
C ALA A 100 -12.52 -15.27 4.41
N PRO A 101 -13.41 -15.65 3.49
CA PRO A 101 -13.23 -15.33 2.08
C PRO A 101 -13.44 -13.83 1.82
N ASP A 102 -12.94 -13.35 0.69
CA ASP A 102 -13.06 -11.95 0.31
C ASP A 102 -14.52 -11.45 0.31
N GLU A 103 -15.45 -12.32 -0.05
CA GLU A 103 -16.88 -12.00 -0.04
C GLU A 103 -17.38 -11.60 1.33
N ALA A 104 -16.91 -12.29 2.39
CA ALA A 104 -17.28 -11.96 3.76
C ALA A 104 -16.69 -10.61 4.18
N VAL A 105 -15.43 -10.36 3.79
CA VAL A 105 -14.77 -9.07 4.07
C VAL A 105 -15.51 -7.94 3.37
N LEU A 106 -15.86 -8.12 2.09
CA LEU A 106 -16.62 -7.13 1.32
C LEU A 106 -17.98 -6.84 1.94
N ARG A 107 -18.65 -7.87 2.47
CA ARG A 107 -19.93 -7.71 3.16
C ARG A 107 -19.78 -6.81 4.38
N VAL A 108 -18.77 -7.05 5.22
CA VAL A 108 -18.49 -6.22 6.39
C VAL A 108 -18.25 -4.78 5.99
N VAL A 109 -17.43 -4.55 4.96
CA VAL A 109 -17.13 -3.20 4.45
C VAL A 109 -18.43 -2.49 4.02
N ARG A 110 -19.30 -3.18 3.28
CA ARG A 110 -20.56 -2.60 2.81
C ARG A 110 -21.51 -2.31 3.96
N GLU A 111 -21.65 -3.21 4.92
CA GLU A 111 -22.51 -3.01 6.08
C GLU A 111 -22.08 -1.80 6.89
N VAL A 112 -20.78 -1.62 7.11
CA VAL A 112 -20.28 -0.47 7.86
C VAL A 112 -20.46 0.82 7.07
N ARG A 113 -20.13 0.81 5.77
CA ARG A 113 -20.22 1.99 4.91
C ARG A 113 -21.67 2.45 4.72
N ASP A 114 -22.56 1.51 4.45
CA ASP A 114 -23.94 1.79 4.07
C ASP A 114 -24.92 1.68 5.24
N GLY A 115 -24.45 1.30 6.42
CA GLY A 115 -25.28 1.13 7.60
C GLY A 115 -25.84 2.45 8.13
N ASP A 116 -26.91 2.33 8.88
CA ASP A 116 -27.62 3.47 9.47
C ASP A 116 -27.18 3.60 10.95
N TRP A 117 -26.02 4.20 11.13
CA TRP A 117 -25.39 4.35 12.45
C TRP A 117 -25.74 5.67 13.14
#